data_dc46bcd1724196828bde8578cee919c3
#
_entry.id   dc46bcd1724196828bde8578cee919c3
#
_cell.length_a   1.000
_cell.length_b   1.000
_cell.length_c   1.000
_cell.angle_alpha   90.00
_cell.angle_beta   90.00
_cell.angle_gamma   90.00
#
_symmetry.space_group_name_H-M   'P 1'
#
loop_
_entity.id
_entity.type
_entity.pdbx_description
1 polymer ?
#
loop_
_entity_poly.entity_id
_entity_poly.type
_entity_poly.pdbx_seq_one_letter_code
_entity_poly.pdbx_strand_id
1 'polypeptide(L)'
;MKSIEEAQLKLQDLREKSKFEKMIKTTAILTSLFETEGLKPIIVGGLAVEIYTRNEYTTLDIDLIFSQRHIADKYLKRLGFKTEGRHWFHEDLLISIEIPNDMLEDADEDRIVELELDNNLHVYVIGLEDIILDRLRACVHWKSSSDCEWGKRLFLLHKERLDLEYLKHSAQRDNTTEILNKWLMK
;
A
#
# COMPACT_ATOMS: atom_id res chain seq x y z
N MET A 1 -1.11 6.12 19.89
CA MET A 1 -1.62 7.52 19.76
C MET A 1 -3.00 7.57 20.33
N LYS A 2 -3.30 8.54 21.20
CA LYS A 2 -4.55 8.52 21.99
C LYS A 2 -5.57 9.60 21.58
N SER A 3 -5.22 10.56 20.74
CA SER A 3 -6.17 11.62 20.33
C SER A 3 -5.95 12.12 18.90
N ILE A 4 -6.99 12.72 18.34
CA ILE A 4 -6.94 13.40 17.04
C ILE A 4 -6.02 14.62 17.10
N GLU A 5 -6.01 15.35 18.21
CA GLU A 5 -5.18 16.54 18.39
C GLU A 5 -3.69 16.17 18.34
N GLU A 6 -3.30 15.07 18.97
CA GLU A 6 -1.93 14.53 18.87
C GLU A 6 -1.59 14.14 17.42
N ALA A 7 -2.52 13.52 16.71
CA ALA A 7 -2.35 13.15 15.30
C ALA A 7 -2.20 14.38 14.40
N GLN A 8 -3.00 15.43 14.61
CA GLN A 8 -2.90 16.69 13.86
C GLN A 8 -1.52 17.34 14.04
N LEU A 9 -1.00 17.39 15.26
CA LEU A 9 0.34 17.94 15.53
C LEU A 9 1.42 17.13 14.79
N LYS A 10 1.36 15.80 14.87
CA LYS A 10 2.30 14.92 14.14
C LYS A 10 2.23 15.10 12.62
N LEU A 11 1.04 15.30 12.05
CA LEU A 11 0.90 15.60 10.61
C LEU A 11 1.53 16.94 10.24
N GLN A 12 1.43 17.96 11.08
CA GLN A 12 2.07 19.26 10.84
C GLN A 12 3.59 19.13 10.75
N ASP A 13 4.21 18.28 11.58
CA ASP A 13 5.66 18.02 11.57
C ASP A 13 6.15 17.35 10.27
N LEU A 14 5.23 16.84 9.45
CA LEU A 14 5.58 16.19 8.18
C LEU A 14 5.73 17.18 7.01
N ARG A 15 5.36 18.44 7.13
CA ARG A 15 5.30 19.41 6.01
C ARG A 15 6.60 19.50 5.22
N GLU A 16 7.75 19.47 5.89
CA GLU A 16 9.08 19.60 5.27
C GLU A 16 9.74 18.25 4.96
N LYS A 17 9.02 17.13 5.13
CA LYS A 17 9.54 15.80 4.83
C LYS A 17 9.46 15.48 3.35
N SER A 18 10.24 14.50 2.91
CA SER A 18 10.12 13.94 1.55
C SER A 18 8.70 13.39 1.33
N LYS A 19 8.29 13.28 0.07
CA LYS A 19 6.96 12.76 -0.27
C LYS A 19 6.73 11.35 0.29
N PHE A 20 7.69 10.46 0.12
CA PHE A 20 7.63 9.11 0.68
C PHE A 20 7.47 9.12 2.20
N GLU A 21 8.27 9.92 2.92
CA GLU A 21 8.13 10.04 4.37
C GLU A 21 6.76 10.60 4.79
N LYS A 22 6.22 11.58 4.06
CA LYS A 22 4.87 12.09 4.30
C LYS A 22 3.85 10.98 4.18
N MET A 23 3.88 10.21 3.09
CA MET A 23 2.91 9.14 2.84
C MET A 23 2.99 8.04 3.90
N ILE A 24 4.18 7.50 4.15
CA ILE A 24 4.34 6.38 5.09
C ILE A 24 4.03 6.79 6.54
N LYS A 25 4.48 7.97 6.97
CA LYS A 25 4.22 8.47 8.33
C LYS A 25 2.77 8.89 8.53
N THR A 26 2.11 9.46 7.51
CA THR A 26 0.67 9.72 7.55
C THR A 26 -0.10 8.42 7.71
N THR A 27 0.25 7.38 6.94
CA THR A 27 -0.40 6.06 7.09
C THR A 27 -0.19 5.48 8.48
N ALA A 28 1.01 5.61 9.06
CA ALA A 28 1.28 5.11 10.41
C ALA A 28 0.50 5.88 11.49
N ILE A 29 0.31 7.19 11.31
CA ILE A 29 -0.55 8.01 12.17
C ILE A 29 -2.01 7.52 12.09
N LEU A 30 -2.50 7.27 10.87
CA LEU A 30 -3.84 6.72 10.65
C LEU A 30 -3.99 5.32 11.24
N THR A 31 -3.01 4.44 11.03
CA THR A 31 -2.99 3.09 11.63
C THR A 31 -3.18 3.16 13.13
N SER A 32 -2.38 3.99 13.83
CA SER A 32 -2.49 4.14 15.29
C SER A 32 -3.85 4.66 15.76
N LEU A 33 -4.56 5.46 14.94
CA LEU A 33 -5.91 5.91 15.25
C LEU A 33 -6.95 4.82 15.00
N PHE A 34 -6.87 4.14 13.87
CA PHE A 34 -7.83 3.12 13.47
C PHE A 34 -7.74 1.86 14.33
N GLU A 35 -6.57 1.53 14.85
CA GLU A 35 -6.39 0.42 15.79
C GLU A 35 -7.15 0.64 17.11
N THR A 36 -7.42 1.88 17.51
CA THR A 36 -8.30 2.16 18.66
C THR A 36 -9.75 1.73 18.42
N GLU A 37 -10.14 1.59 17.16
CA GLU A 37 -11.44 1.08 16.71
C GLU A 37 -11.38 -0.43 16.32
N GLY A 38 -10.22 -1.07 16.51
CA GLY A 38 -10.00 -2.47 16.10
C GLY A 38 -9.84 -2.65 14.59
N LEU A 39 -9.45 -1.59 13.85
CA LEU A 39 -9.37 -1.57 12.39
C LEU A 39 -7.92 -1.44 11.93
N LYS A 40 -7.57 -2.10 10.82
CA LYS A 40 -6.22 -2.12 10.24
C LYS A 40 -6.27 -1.62 8.79
N PRO A 41 -5.73 -0.43 8.47
CA PRO A 41 -5.52 -0.03 7.09
C PRO A 41 -4.33 -0.77 6.50
N ILE A 42 -4.46 -1.31 5.29
CA ILE A 42 -3.40 -2.05 4.62
C ILE A 42 -2.95 -1.27 3.39
N ILE A 43 -1.67 -0.93 3.33
CA ILE A 43 -1.06 -0.29 2.17
C ILE A 43 -1.03 -1.28 1.01
N VAL A 44 -1.56 -0.87 -0.13
CA VAL A 44 -1.53 -1.60 -1.39
C VAL A 44 -0.98 -0.71 -2.51
N GLY A 45 -1.16 -1.10 -3.77
CA GLY A 45 -0.91 -0.24 -4.92
C GLY A 45 0.51 0.32 -5.02
N GLY A 46 0.59 1.58 -5.45
CA GLY A 46 1.87 2.25 -5.75
C GLY A 46 2.78 2.39 -4.54
N LEU A 47 2.25 2.74 -3.38
CA LEU A 47 3.06 2.92 -2.17
C LEU A 47 3.67 1.60 -1.68
N ALA A 48 2.98 0.47 -1.82
CA ALA A 48 3.56 -0.84 -1.53
C ALA A 48 4.74 -1.15 -2.46
N VAL A 49 4.62 -0.85 -3.76
CA VAL A 49 5.74 -0.99 -4.72
C VAL A 49 6.92 -0.11 -4.32
N GLU A 50 6.68 1.15 -3.94
CA GLU A 50 7.73 2.09 -3.51
C GLU A 50 8.47 1.59 -2.25
N ILE A 51 7.73 1.04 -1.27
CA ILE A 51 8.31 0.43 -0.06
C ILE A 51 9.21 -0.76 -0.43
N TYR A 52 8.72 -1.71 -1.21
CA TYR A 52 9.47 -2.92 -1.57
C TYR A 52 10.63 -2.67 -2.53
N THR A 53 10.60 -1.59 -3.31
CA THR A 53 11.70 -1.17 -4.20
C THR A 53 12.66 -0.19 -3.53
N ARG A 54 12.49 0.13 -2.26
CA ARG A 54 13.33 1.09 -1.51
C ARG A 54 13.43 2.45 -2.21
N ASN A 55 12.27 2.99 -2.61
CA ASN A 55 12.11 4.28 -3.30
C ASN A 55 12.63 4.34 -4.75
N GLU A 56 12.86 3.20 -5.42
CA GLU A 56 13.11 3.20 -6.87
C GLU A 56 11.84 3.48 -7.68
N TYR A 57 10.67 3.13 -7.14
CA TYR A 57 9.35 3.51 -7.66
C TYR A 57 8.88 4.78 -6.95
N THR A 58 8.07 5.58 -7.64
CA THR A 58 7.42 6.77 -7.04
C THR A 58 5.94 6.76 -7.35
N THR A 59 5.11 6.86 -6.33
CA THR A 59 3.67 7.05 -6.46
C THR A 59 3.22 8.47 -6.12
N LEU A 60 1.97 8.80 -6.44
CA LEU A 60 1.37 10.10 -6.14
C LEU A 60 0.39 10.07 -4.96
N ASP A 61 -0.09 8.89 -4.61
CA ASP A 61 -1.16 8.65 -3.66
C ASP A 61 -0.88 7.47 -2.74
N ILE A 62 -1.71 7.36 -1.73
CA ILE A 62 -1.73 6.27 -0.76
C ILE A 62 -2.98 5.46 -1.04
N ASP A 63 -2.82 4.23 -1.53
CA ASP A 63 -3.91 3.27 -1.69
C ASP A 63 -4.02 2.42 -0.43
N LEU A 64 -5.19 2.40 0.20
CA LEU A 64 -5.47 1.63 1.41
C LEU A 64 -6.64 0.69 1.20
N ILE A 65 -6.49 -0.56 1.59
CA ILE A 65 -7.62 -1.43 1.86
C ILE A 65 -8.09 -1.14 3.28
N PHE A 66 -9.39 -0.85 3.43
CA PHE A 66 -9.95 -0.48 4.72
C PHE A 66 -11.45 -0.77 4.81
N SER A 67 -11.83 -1.67 5.71
CA SER A 67 -13.18 -2.25 5.79
C SER A 67 -14.30 -1.26 6.20
N GLN A 68 -13.97 -0.10 6.76
CA GLN A 68 -14.94 0.85 7.31
C GLN A 68 -14.74 2.26 6.73
N ARG A 69 -15.00 2.42 5.42
CA ARG A 69 -14.80 3.69 4.71
C ARG A 69 -15.42 4.91 5.42
N HIS A 70 -16.57 4.76 6.07
CA HIS A 70 -17.22 5.86 6.79
C HIS A 70 -16.46 6.29 8.05
N ILE A 71 -15.75 5.35 8.71
CA ILE A 71 -14.84 5.67 9.83
C ILE A 71 -13.62 6.41 9.29
N ALA A 72 -13.03 5.94 8.19
CA ALA A 72 -11.93 6.63 7.53
C ALA A 72 -12.30 8.07 7.17
N ASP A 73 -13.46 8.30 6.54
CA ASP A 73 -13.95 9.63 6.18
C ASP A 73 -14.06 10.57 7.39
N LYS A 74 -14.62 10.07 8.49
CA LYS A 74 -14.76 10.82 9.74
C LYS A 74 -13.40 11.25 10.31
N TYR A 75 -12.42 10.36 10.35
CA TYR A 75 -11.09 10.65 10.89
C TYR A 75 -10.30 11.55 9.94
N LEU A 76 -10.28 11.25 8.64
CA LEU A 76 -9.56 12.03 7.64
C LEU A 76 -10.04 13.47 7.59
N LYS A 77 -11.36 13.73 7.63
CA LYS A 77 -11.90 15.09 7.71
C LYS A 77 -11.44 15.84 8.97
N ARG A 78 -11.43 15.18 10.11
CA ARG A 78 -10.92 15.76 11.36
C ARG A 78 -9.42 16.03 11.32
N LEU A 79 -8.67 15.30 10.52
CA LEU A 79 -7.23 15.49 10.30
C LEU A 79 -6.91 16.54 9.23
N GLY A 80 -7.93 17.19 8.63
CA GLY A 80 -7.75 18.27 7.67
C GLY A 80 -7.76 17.82 6.20
N PHE A 81 -8.05 16.55 5.92
CA PHE A 81 -8.26 16.10 4.56
C PHE A 81 -9.62 16.56 4.01
N LYS A 82 -9.62 16.97 2.75
CA LYS A 82 -10.82 17.32 2.00
C LYS A 82 -11.20 16.16 1.10
N THR A 83 -12.49 15.83 1.03
CA THR A 83 -13.01 14.77 0.17
C THR A 83 -13.19 15.31 -1.25
N GLU A 84 -12.64 14.61 -2.23
CA GLU A 84 -12.83 14.86 -3.66
C GLU A 84 -13.15 13.54 -4.37
N GLY A 85 -14.44 13.32 -4.66
CA GLY A 85 -14.92 12.06 -5.22
C GLY A 85 -14.64 10.87 -4.28
N ARG A 86 -13.78 9.95 -4.71
CA ARG A 86 -13.37 8.78 -3.93
C ARG A 86 -12.04 8.95 -3.18
N HIS A 87 -11.42 10.12 -3.30
CA HIS A 87 -10.14 10.45 -2.69
C HIS A 87 -10.31 11.42 -1.53
N TRP A 88 -9.32 11.45 -0.66
CA TRP A 88 -9.13 12.47 0.37
C TRP A 88 -7.78 13.14 0.15
N PHE A 89 -7.76 14.44 0.03
CA PHE A 89 -6.57 15.25 -0.23
C PHE A 89 -6.24 16.17 0.94
N HIS A 90 -4.96 16.24 1.32
CA HIS A 90 -4.44 17.17 2.34
C HIS A 90 -3.58 18.23 1.68
N GLU A 91 -4.05 19.50 1.69
CA GLU A 91 -3.41 20.60 0.96
C GLU A 91 -1.98 20.90 1.44
N ASP A 92 -1.74 20.96 2.75
CA ASP A 92 -0.43 21.31 3.31
C ASP A 92 0.61 20.19 3.10
N LEU A 93 0.19 18.95 3.08
CA LEU A 93 1.08 17.79 2.90
C LEU A 93 1.25 17.43 1.42
N LEU A 94 0.34 17.88 0.56
CA LEU A 94 0.28 17.53 -0.87
C LEU A 94 0.25 16.00 -1.10
N ILE A 95 -0.56 15.32 -0.31
CA ILE A 95 -0.80 13.87 -0.43
C ILE A 95 -2.29 13.59 -0.59
N SER A 96 -2.59 12.53 -1.31
CA SER A 96 -3.93 11.98 -1.43
C SER A 96 -4.00 10.56 -0.90
N ILE A 97 -5.20 10.16 -0.45
CA ILE A 97 -5.52 8.82 0.01
C ILE A 97 -6.70 8.34 -0.80
N GLU A 98 -6.62 7.12 -1.31
CA GLU A 98 -7.73 6.39 -1.90
C GLU A 98 -7.99 5.12 -1.09
N ILE A 99 -9.27 4.75 -0.96
CA ILE A 99 -9.70 3.45 -0.42
C ILE A 99 -10.46 2.75 -1.55
N PRO A 100 -9.75 2.01 -2.41
CA PRO A 100 -10.35 1.37 -3.58
C PRO A 100 -11.31 0.24 -3.19
N ASN A 101 -11.03 -0.48 -2.08
CA ASN A 101 -11.81 -1.63 -1.65
C ASN A 101 -11.86 -1.75 -0.11
N ASP A 102 -12.79 -2.52 0.40
CA ASP A 102 -12.99 -2.78 1.83
C ASP A 102 -12.34 -4.08 2.32
N MET A 103 -11.90 -4.94 1.41
CA MET A 103 -11.17 -6.18 1.68
C MET A 103 -10.05 -6.40 0.66
N LEU A 104 -9.07 -7.20 1.05
CA LEU A 104 -8.05 -7.70 0.12
C LEU A 104 -8.68 -8.73 -0.81
N GLU A 105 -8.83 -8.39 -2.09
CA GLU A 105 -9.22 -9.33 -3.13
C GLU A 105 -7.97 -10.03 -3.67
N ASP A 106 -8.06 -11.35 -3.85
CA ASP A 106 -6.99 -12.17 -4.45
C ASP A 106 -5.61 -12.05 -3.79
N ALA A 107 -5.55 -11.71 -2.50
CA ALA A 107 -4.35 -11.67 -1.67
C ALA A 107 -4.58 -12.44 -0.36
N ASP A 108 -3.49 -12.87 0.26
CA ASP A 108 -3.50 -13.67 1.49
C ASP A 108 -3.29 -12.75 2.71
N GLU A 109 -4.29 -12.65 3.56
CA GLU A 109 -4.22 -11.82 4.79
C GLU A 109 -3.11 -12.28 5.74
N ASP A 110 -2.74 -13.56 5.74
CA ASP A 110 -1.65 -14.10 6.57
C ASP A 110 -0.26 -13.65 6.06
N ARG A 111 -0.17 -13.07 4.86
CA ARG A 111 1.05 -12.52 4.27
C ARG A 111 1.22 -11.03 4.45
N ILE A 112 0.27 -10.36 5.11
CA ILE A 112 0.39 -8.94 5.44
C ILE A 112 1.62 -8.72 6.31
N VAL A 113 2.45 -7.76 5.94
CA VAL A 113 3.66 -7.40 6.66
C VAL A 113 3.38 -6.20 7.56
N GLU A 114 3.65 -6.34 8.85
CA GLU A 114 3.74 -5.21 9.76
C GLU A 114 5.15 -4.63 9.67
N LEU A 115 5.23 -3.39 9.21
CA LEU A 115 6.48 -2.64 9.07
C LEU A 115 6.58 -1.63 10.20
N GLU A 116 7.53 -1.85 11.11
CA GLU A 116 7.83 -0.92 12.20
C GLU A 116 8.56 0.32 11.67
N LEU A 117 8.20 1.47 12.20
CA LEU A 117 8.82 2.76 11.95
C LEU A 117 9.35 3.35 13.26
N ASP A 118 10.04 4.50 13.18
CA ASP A 118 10.48 5.22 14.35
C ASP A 118 9.32 5.61 15.28
N ASN A 119 9.61 5.78 16.58
CA ASN A 119 8.65 6.24 17.59
C ASN A 119 7.45 5.29 17.85
N ASN A 120 7.66 3.98 17.77
CA ASN A 120 6.62 2.95 17.96
C ASN A 120 5.41 3.13 17.04
N LEU A 121 5.63 3.67 15.85
CA LEU A 121 4.68 3.69 14.77
C LEU A 121 4.91 2.50 13.85
N HIS A 122 3.85 2.00 13.24
CA HIS A 122 3.93 0.94 12.25
C HIS A 122 2.85 1.11 11.18
N VAL A 123 3.00 0.38 10.10
CA VAL A 123 2.03 0.28 9.01
C VAL A 123 1.85 -1.17 8.61
N TYR A 124 0.69 -1.50 8.08
CA TYR A 124 0.43 -2.79 7.45
C TYR A 124 0.58 -2.65 5.95
N VAL A 125 1.33 -3.56 5.34
CA VAL A 125 1.62 -3.56 3.89
C VAL A 125 1.21 -4.91 3.32
N ILE A 126 0.58 -4.92 2.16
CA ILE A 126 0.27 -6.15 1.40
C ILE A 126 1.53 -7.02 1.26
N GLY A 127 1.38 -8.33 1.30
CA GLY A 127 2.48 -9.27 1.13
C GLY A 127 3.30 -9.05 -0.16
N LEU A 128 4.58 -9.37 -0.11
CA LEU A 128 5.48 -9.17 -1.26
C LEU A 128 5.04 -9.98 -2.49
N GLU A 129 4.66 -11.22 -2.29
CA GLU A 129 4.16 -12.07 -3.37
C GLU A 129 2.84 -11.52 -3.93
N ASP A 130 1.97 -11.01 -3.05
CA ASP A 130 0.66 -10.51 -3.45
C ASP A 130 0.75 -9.22 -4.27
N ILE A 131 1.67 -8.29 -3.92
CA ILE A 131 1.89 -7.09 -4.76
C ILE A 131 2.55 -7.46 -6.09
N ILE A 132 3.40 -8.49 -6.14
CA ILE A 132 3.95 -9.03 -7.39
C ILE A 132 2.83 -9.61 -8.25
N LEU A 133 1.91 -10.39 -7.67
CA LEU A 133 0.76 -10.96 -8.35
C LEU A 133 -0.21 -9.89 -8.84
N ASP A 134 -0.46 -8.85 -8.04
CA ASP A 134 -1.27 -7.70 -8.45
C ASP A 134 -0.70 -7.03 -9.70
N ARG A 135 0.60 -6.72 -9.73
CA ARG A 135 1.27 -6.16 -10.92
C ARG A 135 1.25 -7.13 -12.10
N LEU A 136 1.38 -8.43 -11.84
CA LEU A 136 1.32 -9.46 -12.87
C LEU A 136 -0.08 -9.57 -13.50
N ARG A 137 -1.15 -9.47 -12.71
CA ARG A 137 -2.54 -9.40 -13.19
C ARG A 137 -2.75 -8.16 -14.06
N ALA A 138 -2.31 -7.00 -13.59
CA ALA A 138 -2.39 -5.75 -14.36
C ALA A 138 -1.60 -5.81 -15.68
N CYS A 139 -0.42 -6.43 -15.65
CA CYS A 139 0.39 -6.71 -16.84
C CYS A 139 -0.40 -7.50 -17.90
N VAL A 140 -1.04 -8.59 -17.49
CA VAL A 140 -1.67 -9.55 -18.42
C VAL A 140 -3.06 -9.08 -18.84
N HIS A 141 -3.92 -8.73 -17.86
CA HIS A 141 -5.34 -8.49 -18.12
C HIS A 141 -5.62 -7.06 -18.59
N TRP A 142 -4.88 -6.07 -18.11
CA TRP A 142 -5.02 -4.67 -18.51
C TRP A 142 -3.94 -4.24 -19.52
N LYS A 143 -3.03 -5.16 -19.90
CA LYS A 143 -1.93 -4.91 -20.84
C LYS A 143 -1.07 -3.71 -20.42
N SER A 144 -0.91 -3.50 -19.12
CA SER A 144 -0.11 -2.43 -18.57
C SER A 144 1.38 -2.76 -18.66
N SER A 145 2.10 -2.08 -19.55
CA SER A 145 3.55 -2.25 -19.69
C SER A 145 4.32 -1.81 -18.44
N SER A 146 3.84 -0.76 -17.76
CA SER A 146 4.42 -0.29 -16.51
C SER A 146 4.31 -1.34 -15.41
N ASP A 147 3.14 -1.96 -15.24
CA ASP A 147 2.95 -3.01 -14.23
C ASP A 147 3.75 -4.27 -14.56
N CYS A 148 3.90 -4.61 -15.86
CA CYS A 148 4.81 -5.67 -16.29
C CYS A 148 6.26 -5.40 -15.86
N GLU A 149 6.73 -4.18 -16.03
CA GLU A 149 8.09 -3.79 -15.68
C GLU A 149 8.29 -3.84 -14.15
N TRP A 150 7.41 -3.21 -13.39
CA TRP A 150 7.55 -3.11 -11.94
C TRP A 150 7.30 -4.44 -11.23
N GLY A 151 6.32 -5.23 -11.67
CA GLY A 151 6.12 -6.59 -11.18
C GLY A 151 7.36 -7.46 -11.38
N LYS A 152 7.99 -7.38 -12.57
CA LYS A 152 9.23 -8.08 -12.85
C LYS A 152 10.41 -7.58 -12.01
N ARG A 153 10.55 -6.26 -11.82
CA ARG A 153 11.61 -5.69 -10.98
C ARG A 153 11.48 -6.16 -9.53
N LEU A 154 10.28 -6.11 -8.96
CA LEU A 154 9.99 -6.66 -7.62
C LEU A 154 10.36 -8.14 -7.53
N PHE A 155 9.93 -8.95 -8.52
CA PHE A 155 10.27 -10.36 -8.58
C PHE A 155 11.78 -10.60 -8.58
N LEU A 156 12.53 -9.90 -9.44
CA LEU A 156 13.99 -10.09 -9.56
C LEU A 156 14.74 -9.57 -8.33
N LEU A 157 14.32 -8.45 -7.75
CA LEU A 157 14.95 -7.84 -6.57
C LEU A 157 14.85 -8.76 -5.34
N HIS A 158 13.78 -9.54 -5.26
CA HIS A 158 13.49 -10.36 -4.08
C HIS A 158 13.51 -11.86 -4.35
N LYS A 159 13.97 -12.30 -5.52
CA LYS A 159 13.86 -13.67 -6.04
C LYS A 159 14.23 -14.77 -5.04
N GLU A 160 15.28 -14.54 -4.23
CA GLU A 160 15.80 -15.55 -3.30
C GLU A 160 14.92 -15.77 -2.06
N ARG A 161 14.02 -14.85 -1.74
CA ARG A 161 13.15 -14.93 -0.57
C ARG A 161 11.67 -15.17 -0.91
N LEU A 162 11.33 -15.23 -2.21
CA LEU A 162 9.95 -15.42 -2.66
C LEU A 162 9.47 -16.85 -2.46
N ASP A 163 8.24 -16.99 -2.03
CA ASP A 163 7.50 -18.26 -2.07
C ASP A 163 7.06 -18.54 -3.51
N LEU A 164 7.94 -19.23 -4.26
CA LEU A 164 7.71 -19.53 -5.67
C LEU A 164 6.54 -20.50 -5.89
N GLU A 165 6.23 -21.37 -4.93
CA GLU A 165 5.09 -22.28 -5.05
C GLU A 165 3.77 -21.51 -4.92
N TYR A 166 3.68 -20.57 -3.97
CA TYR A 166 2.54 -19.67 -3.85
C TYR A 166 2.34 -18.83 -5.12
N LEU A 167 3.42 -18.23 -5.65
CA LEU A 167 3.37 -17.44 -6.89
C LEU A 167 2.88 -18.26 -8.08
N LYS A 168 3.39 -19.48 -8.28
CA LYS A 168 2.98 -20.36 -9.37
C LYS A 168 1.51 -20.79 -9.26
N HIS A 169 1.10 -21.18 -8.04
CA HIS A 169 -0.30 -21.58 -7.80
C HIS A 169 -1.27 -20.44 -8.09
N SER A 170 -0.98 -19.25 -7.57
CA SER A 170 -1.81 -18.06 -7.81
C SER A 170 -1.80 -17.63 -9.28
N ALA A 171 -0.63 -17.65 -9.94
CA ALA A 171 -0.53 -17.32 -11.37
C ALA A 171 -1.31 -18.31 -12.26
N GLN A 172 -1.40 -19.57 -11.87
CA GLN A 172 -2.22 -20.57 -12.58
C GLN A 172 -3.71 -20.24 -12.44
N ARG A 173 -4.17 -19.96 -11.22
CA ARG A 173 -5.55 -19.55 -10.94
C ARG A 173 -5.94 -18.30 -11.72
N ASP A 174 -5.02 -17.33 -11.79
CA ASP A 174 -5.23 -16.00 -12.38
C ASP A 174 -4.95 -15.95 -13.89
N ASN A 175 -4.60 -17.10 -14.53
CA ASN A 175 -4.23 -17.19 -15.96
C ASN A 175 -3.06 -16.26 -16.35
N THR A 176 -2.07 -16.10 -15.47
CA THR A 176 -0.89 -15.25 -15.69
C THR A 176 0.43 -16.04 -15.77
N THR A 177 0.37 -17.37 -15.76
CA THR A 177 1.51 -18.31 -15.73
C THR A 177 2.53 -18.05 -16.84
N GLU A 178 2.07 -17.71 -18.05
CA GLU A 178 2.99 -17.49 -19.18
C GLU A 178 4.00 -16.36 -18.90
N ILE A 179 3.52 -15.25 -18.34
CA ILE A 179 4.38 -14.12 -18.02
C ILE A 179 5.26 -14.42 -16.82
N LEU A 180 4.73 -15.06 -15.77
CA LEU A 180 5.53 -15.48 -14.62
C LEU A 180 6.69 -16.39 -15.06
N ASN A 181 6.45 -17.37 -15.94
CA ASN A 181 7.49 -18.25 -16.46
C ASN A 181 8.60 -17.49 -17.21
N LYS A 182 8.26 -16.43 -17.96
CA LYS A 182 9.25 -15.55 -18.59
C LYS A 182 10.12 -14.81 -17.57
N TRP A 183 9.62 -14.53 -16.38
CA TRP A 183 10.40 -13.92 -15.29
C TRP A 183 11.30 -14.94 -14.60
N LEU A 184 10.83 -16.18 -14.42
CA LEU A 184 11.59 -17.28 -13.81
C LEU A 184 12.81 -17.69 -14.64
N MET A 185 12.78 -17.56 -15.99
CA MET A 185 13.85 -17.96 -16.90
C MET A 185 15.03 -16.97 -16.94
N LYS A 186 14.95 -15.85 -16.23
CA LYS A 186 16.01 -14.83 -16.17
C LYS A 186 16.63 -14.75 -14.79
#